data_ea0b37690b209af3e104976478a6fbc0
#
_entry.id   ea0b37690b209af3e104976478a6fbc0
#
_cell.length_a   1.000
_cell.length_b   1.000
_cell.length_c   1.000
_cell.angle_alpha   90.00
_cell.angle_beta   90.00
_cell.angle_gamma   90.00
#
_symmetry.space_group_name_H-M   'P 1'
#
loop_
_entity.id
_entity.type
_entity.pdbx_description
1 polymer ?
#
loop_
_entity_poly.entity_id
_entity_poly.type
_entity_poly.pdbx_seq_one_letter_code
_entity_poly.pdbx_strand_id
1 'polypeptide(L)'
;MPDVTGWRAKVAAIVPSTNTVVEHDLSVMRPPGITFHAGRMHITRPDLADDEQFGDLLVQINESIDDAVDRVMTCKPDYLLMGMSAATFWGGAAGTAALEERMRERSGLPVSTGAAACRDALSRLGVRRIAVFSPYQPVADVEVGGYFTEAGF
;
A
#
# COMPACT_ATOMS: atom_id res chain seq x y z
N MET A 1 18.38 22.11 -0.75
CA MET A 1 17.58 23.17 -0.12
C MET A 1 16.54 22.46 0.74
N PRO A 2 16.33 22.79 2.02
CA PRO A 2 15.27 22.18 2.81
C PRO A 2 13.91 22.49 2.18
N ASP A 3 13.02 21.50 2.16
CA ASP A 3 11.65 21.67 1.69
C ASP A 3 10.88 22.53 2.69
N VAL A 4 10.17 23.55 2.20
CA VAL A 4 9.44 24.49 3.06
C VAL A 4 8.18 23.87 3.64
N THR A 5 7.53 22.99 2.91
CA THR A 5 6.28 22.32 3.31
C THR A 5 6.50 20.97 3.93
N GLY A 6 7.43 20.17 3.38
CA GLY A 6 7.84 18.85 3.86
C GLY A 6 9.11 18.89 4.71
N TRP A 7 9.22 19.88 5.62
CA TRP A 7 10.45 20.12 6.38
C TRP A 7 10.79 19.00 7.39
N ARG A 8 9.83 18.14 7.76
CA ARG A 8 10.05 16.95 8.58
C ARG A 8 10.27 15.70 7.72
N ALA A 9 9.43 15.49 6.71
CA ALA A 9 9.56 14.39 5.79
C ALA A 9 8.67 14.57 4.54
N LYS A 10 9.12 14.00 3.44
CA LYS A 10 8.36 13.76 2.22
C LYS A 10 8.04 12.27 2.15
N VAL A 11 6.79 11.92 2.03
CA VAL A 11 6.34 10.52 1.92
C VAL A 11 5.85 10.28 0.50
N ALA A 12 6.47 9.33 -0.19
CA ALA A 12 5.97 8.84 -1.46
C ALA A 12 4.82 7.85 -1.20
N ALA A 13 3.70 8.02 -1.89
CA ALA A 13 2.57 7.10 -1.84
C ALA A 13 2.36 6.46 -3.21
N ILE A 14 2.49 5.14 -3.31
CA ILE A 14 2.23 4.39 -4.53
C ILE A 14 0.76 4.02 -4.56
N VAL A 15 0.02 4.56 -5.52
CA VAL A 15 -1.45 4.43 -5.60
C VAL A 15 -1.91 3.99 -6.99
N PRO A 16 -3.01 3.23 -7.12
CA PRO A 16 -3.60 2.93 -8.43
C PRO A 16 -4.06 4.21 -9.15
N SER A 17 -3.89 4.27 -10.45
CA SER A 17 -4.32 5.44 -11.26
C SER A 17 -5.84 5.67 -11.19
N THR A 18 -6.60 4.62 -10.90
CA THR A 18 -8.06 4.66 -10.71
C THR A 18 -8.51 5.13 -9.33
N ASN A 19 -7.57 5.18 -8.34
CA ASN A 19 -7.93 5.58 -6.98
C ASN A 19 -7.99 7.10 -6.85
N THR A 20 -9.07 7.61 -6.29
CA THR A 20 -9.31 9.05 -6.08
C THR A 20 -9.44 9.43 -4.60
N VAL A 21 -9.28 8.47 -3.68
CA VAL A 21 -9.54 8.66 -2.25
C VAL A 21 -8.27 8.74 -1.43
N VAL A 22 -7.28 7.89 -1.69
CA VAL A 22 -6.06 7.79 -0.88
C VAL A 22 -5.32 9.13 -0.75
N GLU A 23 -5.15 9.87 -1.85
CA GLU A 23 -4.49 11.18 -1.80
C GLU A 23 -5.28 12.20 -0.98
N HIS A 24 -6.61 12.14 -1.06
CA HIS A 24 -7.47 12.97 -0.23
C HIS A 24 -7.28 12.64 1.25
N ASP A 25 -7.38 11.37 1.63
CA ASP A 25 -7.23 10.92 3.01
C ASP A 25 -5.87 11.27 3.60
N LEU A 26 -4.80 11.04 2.84
CA LEU A 26 -3.44 11.43 3.24
C LEU A 26 -3.32 12.95 3.43
N SER A 27 -3.99 13.73 2.59
CA SER A 27 -4.00 15.21 2.72
C SER A 27 -4.71 15.66 3.99
N VAL A 28 -5.87 15.06 4.30
CA VAL A 28 -6.67 15.39 5.50
C VAL A 28 -5.96 14.96 6.78
N MET A 29 -5.35 13.78 6.78
CA MET A 29 -4.65 13.23 7.95
C MET A 29 -3.22 13.74 8.13
N ARG A 30 -2.75 14.61 7.25
CA ARG A 30 -1.37 15.06 7.17
C ARG A 30 -0.90 15.79 8.43
N PRO A 31 0.13 15.28 9.14
CA PRO A 31 0.77 16.03 10.22
C PRO A 31 1.53 17.27 9.68
N PRO A 32 1.66 18.35 10.47
CA PRO A 32 2.48 19.50 10.09
C PRO A 32 3.92 19.10 9.73
N GLY A 33 4.41 19.64 8.61
CA GLY A 33 5.77 19.39 8.12
C GLY A 33 5.98 18.07 7.38
N ILE A 34 4.92 17.29 7.15
CA ILE A 34 4.96 16.11 6.28
C ILE A 34 4.19 16.41 5.00
N THR A 35 4.72 15.99 3.86
CA THR A 35 4.03 16.05 2.57
C THR A 35 3.94 14.67 1.94
N PHE A 36 2.85 14.43 1.21
CA PHE A 36 2.64 13.20 0.44
C PHE A 36 2.75 13.48 -1.05
N HIS A 37 3.40 12.58 -1.78
CA HIS A 37 3.66 12.68 -3.21
C HIS A 37 3.25 11.37 -3.87
N ALA A 38 2.28 11.40 -4.78
CA ALA A 38 1.76 10.19 -5.40
C ALA A 38 2.60 9.73 -6.59
N GLY A 39 3.00 8.45 -6.57
CA GLY A 39 3.41 7.67 -7.73
C GLY A 39 2.24 6.80 -8.17
N ARG A 40 1.70 7.02 -9.39
CA ARG A 40 0.51 6.30 -9.82
C ARG A 40 0.86 5.07 -10.65
N MET A 41 0.39 3.90 -10.21
CA MET A 41 0.41 2.66 -10.98
C MET A 41 -0.66 2.75 -12.07
N HIS A 42 -0.28 2.51 -13.31
CA HIS A 42 -1.23 2.60 -14.42
C HIS A 42 -2.12 1.36 -14.48
N ILE A 43 -3.42 1.57 -14.32
CA ILE A 43 -4.44 0.53 -14.42
C ILE A 43 -5.26 0.79 -15.69
N THR A 44 -5.20 -0.13 -16.64
CA THR A 44 -5.90 -0.02 -17.92
C THR A 44 -7.30 -0.62 -17.91
N ARG A 45 -7.52 -1.63 -17.07
CA ARG A 45 -8.79 -2.35 -16.95
C ARG A 45 -9.22 -2.43 -15.50
N PRO A 46 -10.07 -1.50 -15.04
CA PRO A 46 -10.49 -1.44 -13.63
C PRO A 46 -11.68 -2.35 -13.30
N ASP A 47 -12.13 -3.21 -14.22
CA ASP A 47 -13.27 -4.10 -14.01
C ASP A 47 -12.95 -5.12 -12.92
N LEU A 48 -13.88 -5.33 -11.99
CA LEU A 48 -13.74 -6.16 -10.80
C LEU A 48 -15.01 -7.00 -10.59
N ALA A 49 -15.57 -7.55 -11.65
CA ALA A 49 -16.85 -8.26 -11.58
C ALA A 49 -16.70 -9.68 -10.98
N ASP A 50 -15.52 -10.29 -11.10
CA ASP A 50 -15.26 -11.66 -10.69
C ASP A 50 -13.80 -11.85 -10.22
N ASP A 51 -13.47 -13.07 -9.77
CA ASP A 51 -12.16 -13.45 -9.28
C ASP A 51 -11.07 -13.42 -10.38
N GLU A 52 -11.41 -13.70 -11.64
CA GLU A 52 -10.48 -13.68 -12.78
C GLU A 52 -10.03 -12.24 -13.06
N GLN A 53 -10.98 -11.32 -13.14
CA GLN A 53 -10.69 -9.89 -13.34
C GLN A 53 -9.92 -9.29 -12.16
N PHE A 54 -10.19 -9.75 -10.95
CA PHE A 54 -9.39 -9.36 -9.79
C PHE A 54 -7.95 -9.84 -9.90
N GLY A 55 -7.73 -11.09 -10.36
CA GLY A 55 -6.40 -11.62 -10.67
C GLY A 55 -5.66 -10.80 -11.72
N ASP A 56 -6.33 -10.43 -12.81
CA ASP A 56 -5.78 -9.58 -13.87
C ASP A 56 -5.38 -8.20 -13.34
N LEU A 57 -6.17 -7.62 -12.44
CA LEU A 57 -5.81 -6.37 -11.78
C LEU A 57 -4.51 -6.50 -10.98
N LEU A 58 -4.33 -7.57 -10.22
CA LEU A 58 -3.10 -7.80 -9.45
C LEU A 58 -1.88 -7.94 -10.36
N VAL A 59 -2.02 -8.56 -11.52
CA VAL A 59 -0.94 -8.64 -12.53
C VAL A 59 -0.57 -7.23 -13.01
N GLN A 60 -1.55 -6.42 -13.44
CA GLN A 60 -1.31 -5.03 -13.88
C GLN A 60 -0.61 -4.20 -12.80
N ILE A 61 -1.02 -4.37 -11.54
CA ILE A 61 -0.40 -3.70 -10.40
C ILE A 61 1.06 -4.11 -10.29
N ASN A 62 1.35 -5.40 -10.29
CA ASN A 62 2.70 -5.92 -10.16
C ASN A 62 3.63 -5.43 -11.28
N GLU A 63 3.12 -5.30 -12.50
CA GLU A 63 3.88 -4.78 -13.64
C GLU A 63 4.17 -3.27 -13.55
N SER A 64 3.28 -2.51 -12.90
CA SER A 64 3.36 -1.05 -12.84
C SER A 64 3.95 -0.46 -11.56
N ILE A 65 4.19 -1.29 -10.53
CA ILE A 65 4.76 -0.82 -9.23
C ILE A 65 6.12 -0.15 -9.43
N ASP A 66 7.03 -0.81 -10.13
CA ASP A 66 8.41 -0.34 -10.29
C ASP A 66 8.47 1.01 -11.00
N ASP A 67 7.68 1.17 -12.05
CA ASP A 67 7.55 2.42 -12.79
C ASP A 67 6.99 3.55 -11.91
N ALA A 68 6.00 3.25 -11.08
CA ALA A 68 5.42 4.22 -10.17
C ALA A 68 6.41 4.65 -9.07
N VAL A 69 7.20 3.70 -8.56
CA VAL A 69 8.30 3.99 -7.61
C VAL A 69 9.34 4.88 -8.28
N ASP A 70 9.86 4.53 -9.45
CA ASP A 70 10.89 5.32 -10.14
C ASP A 70 10.44 6.77 -10.38
N ARG A 71 9.20 6.95 -10.80
CA ARG A 71 8.65 8.30 -11.06
C ARG A 71 8.59 9.15 -9.80
N VAL A 72 8.12 8.59 -8.69
CA VAL A 72 7.98 9.36 -7.45
C VAL A 72 9.32 9.60 -6.76
N MET A 73 10.32 8.73 -6.97
CA MET A 73 11.67 8.90 -6.40
C MET A 73 12.36 10.19 -6.86
N THR A 74 11.93 10.79 -7.98
CA THR A 74 12.47 12.06 -8.47
C THR A 74 12.23 13.23 -7.52
N CYS A 75 11.20 13.19 -6.66
CA CYS A 75 10.97 14.20 -5.61
C CYS A 75 11.84 13.99 -4.37
N LYS A 76 12.67 12.95 -4.34
CA LYS A 76 13.56 12.59 -3.21
C LYS A 76 12.80 12.44 -1.90
N PRO A 77 11.88 11.48 -1.81
CA PRO A 77 11.14 11.20 -0.57
C PRO A 77 12.04 10.56 0.48
N ASP A 78 11.59 10.60 1.74
CA ASP A 78 12.26 10.00 2.88
C ASP A 78 11.65 8.65 3.28
N TYR A 79 10.45 8.35 2.77
CA TYR A 79 9.66 7.17 3.10
C TYR A 79 8.75 6.76 1.94
N LEU A 80 8.48 5.47 1.80
CA LEU A 80 7.60 4.92 0.78
C LEU A 80 6.39 4.22 1.41
N LEU A 81 5.20 4.55 0.95
CA LEU A 81 3.92 4.00 1.40
C LEU A 81 3.20 3.33 0.23
N MET A 82 2.79 2.06 0.39
CA MET A 82 1.90 1.40 -0.56
C MET A 82 0.44 1.80 -0.26
N GLY A 83 -0.11 2.67 -1.07
CA GLY A 83 -1.47 3.21 -0.96
C GLY A 83 -2.53 2.36 -1.68
N MET A 84 -2.33 1.05 -1.70
CA MET A 84 -3.29 0.07 -2.17
C MET A 84 -3.26 -1.15 -1.26
N SER A 85 -4.38 -1.55 -0.71
CA SER A 85 -4.43 -2.60 0.30
C SER A 85 -4.50 -4.02 -0.28
N ALA A 86 -5.27 -4.27 -1.34
CA ALA A 86 -5.51 -5.62 -1.85
C ALA A 86 -4.22 -6.41 -2.14
N ALA A 87 -3.30 -5.83 -2.89
CA ALA A 87 -2.02 -6.46 -3.22
C ALA A 87 -1.13 -6.71 -1.99
N THR A 88 -1.35 -5.98 -0.90
CA THR A 88 -0.52 -6.09 0.31
C THR A 88 -0.88 -7.27 1.19
N PHE A 89 -2.02 -7.90 0.97
CA PHE A 89 -2.43 -9.12 1.68
C PHE A 89 -2.10 -10.39 0.88
N TRP A 90 -1.79 -10.27 -0.42
CA TRP A 90 -1.63 -11.40 -1.31
C TRP A 90 -0.40 -12.24 -0.97
N GLY A 91 -0.64 -13.57 -0.79
CA GLY A 91 0.40 -14.50 -0.36
C GLY A 91 0.71 -14.45 1.15
N GLY A 92 -0.23 -13.93 1.96
CA GLY A 92 -0.10 -13.87 3.41
C GLY A 92 1.06 -12.99 3.90
N ALA A 93 1.59 -13.31 5.07
CA ALA A 93 2.71 -12.57 5.67
C ALA A 93 3.98 -12.61 4.81
N ALA A 94 4.25 -13.74 4.14
CA ALA A 94 5.41 -13.91 3.26
C ALA A 94 5.29 -13.03 2.00
N GLY A 95 4.10 -12.98 1.38
CA GLY A 95 3.84 -12.13 0.21
C GLY A 95 3.94 -10.65 0.55
N THR A 96 3.40 -10.23 1.68
CA THR A 96 3.56 -8.85 2.20
C THR A 96 5.05 -8.50 2.36
N ALA A 97 5.83 -9.36 2.99
CA ALA A 97 7.26 -9.14 3.21
C ALA A 97 8.04 -9.06 1.88
N ALA A 98 7.72 -9.92 0.92
CA ALA A 98 8.35 -9.91 -0.40
C ALA A 98 8.05 -8.62 -1.17
N LEU A 99 6.81 -8.13 -1.11
CA LEU A 99 6.44 -6.86 -1.72
C LEU A 99 7.18 -5.68 -1.08
N GLU A 100 7.24 -5.64 0.26
CA GLU A 100 7.98 -4.59 0.98
C GLU A 100 9.46 -4.62 0.64
N GLU A 101 10.08 -5.80 0.57
CA GLU A 101 11.50 -5.92 0.23
C GLU A 101 11.78 -5.46 -1.21
N ARG A 102 10.97 -5.88 -2.18
CA ARG A 102 11.07 -5.40 -3.57
C ARG A 102 11.03 -3.88 -3.65
N MET A 103 10.07 -3.26 -2.96
CA MET A 103 9.93 -1.81 -2.95
C MET A 103 11.10 -1.12 -2.22
N ARG A 104 11.63 -1.75 -1.16
CA ARG A 104 12.79 -1.28 -0.41
C ARG A 104 14.07 -1.35 -1.25
N GLU A 105 14.31 -2.47 -1.90
CA GLU A 105 15.47 -2.63 -2.80
C GLU A 105 15.43 -1.62 -3.95
N ARG A 106 14.24 -1.38 -4.53
CA ARG A 106 14.07 -0.43 -5.63
C ARG A 106 14.30 1.02 -5.21
N SER A 107 13.77 1.41 -4.08
CA SER A 107 13.78 2.80 -3.62
C SER A 107 14.97 3.17 -2.72
N GLY A 108 15.55 2.20 -2.03
CA GLY A 108 16.51 2.43 -0.96
C GLY A 108 15.90 3.06 0.30
N LEU A 109 14.56 3.08 0.43
CA LEU A 109 13.84 3.75 1.51
C LEU A 109 13.13 2.76 2.45
N PRO A 110 12.81 3.18 3.68
CA PRO A 110 11.85 2.46 4.49
C PRO A 110 10.48 2.41 3.79
N VAL A 111 9.83 1.24 3.88
CA VAL A 111 8.54 0.96 3.21
C VAL A 111 7.50 0.56 4.25
N SER A 112 6.25 0.98 4.04
CA SER A 112 5.08 0.47 4.76
C SER A 112 3.98 0.09 3.78
N THR A 113 3.29 -0.99 4.11
CA THR A 113 2.09 -1.46 3.40
C THR A 113 0.87 -1.35 4.29
N GLY A 114 -0.34 -1.37 3.70
CA GLY A 114 -1.58 -1.36 4.47
C GLY A 114 -1.69 -2.56 5.40
N ALA A 115 -1.32 -3.76 4.92
CA ALA A 115 -1.35 -4.99 5.71
C ALA A 115 -0.43 -4.91 6.94
N ALA A 116 0.83 -4.52 6.75
CA ALA A 116 1.78 -4.40 7.85
C ALA A 116 1.39 -3.29 8.84
N ALA A 117 0.92 -2.15 8.35
CA ALA A 117 0.48 -1.05 9.20
C ALA A 117 -0.73 -1.45 10.08
N CYS A 118 -1.70 -2.18 9.53
CA CYS A 118 -2.83 -2.72 10.29
C CYS A 118 -2.36 -3.70 11.37
N ARG A 119 -1.52 -4.68 11.00
CA ARG A 119 -0.93 -5.64 11.95
C ARG A 119 -0.23 -4.93 13.10
N ASP A 120 0.62 -3.98 12.80
CA ASP A 120 1.43 -3.27 13.79
C ASP A 120 0.55 -2.41 14.71
N ALA A 121 -0.45 -1.75 14.18
CA ALA A 121 -1.40 -0.96 14.97
C ALA A 121 -2.22 -1.85 15.92
N LEU A 122 -2.78 -2.96 15.42
CA LEU A 122 -3.56 -3.91 16.23
C LEU A 122 -2.70 -4.54 17.33
N SER A 123 -1.47 -4.91 17.01
CA SER A 123 -0.52 -5.46 17.98
C SER A 123 -0.19 -4.45 19.09
N ARG A 124 0.06 -3.19 18.75
CA ARG A 124 0.34 -2.12 19.73
C ARG A 124 -0.86 -1.82 20.63
N LEU A 125 -2.06 -1.98 20.12
CA LEU A 125 -3.31 -1.84 20.90
C LEU A 125 -3.62 -3.07 21.76
N GLY A 126 -2.85 -4.15 21.66
CA GLY A 126 -3.06 -5.39 22.41
C GLY A 126 -4.30 -6.18 21.95
N VAL A 127 -4.76 -5.93 20.73
CA VAL A 127 -5.93 -6.61 20.16
C VAL A 127 -5.58 -8.09 19.91
N ARG A 128 -6.51 -8.99 20.22
CA ARG A 128 -6.36 -10.45 20.04
C ARG A 128 -7.40 -11.06 19.11
N ARG A 129 -8.50 -10.37 18.91
CA ARG A 129 -9.61 -10.83 18.06
C ARG A 129 -10.14 -9.66 17.27
N ILE A 130 -10.32 -9.85 15.98
CA ILE A 130 -10.84 -8.86 15.05
C ILE A 130 -12.02 -9.44 14.27
N ALA A 131 -12.89 -8.57 13.78
CA ALA A 131 -13.80 -8.85 12.70
C ALA A 131 -13.31 -8.06 11.48
N VAL A 132 -13.22 -8.70 10.34
CA VAL A 132 -12.79 -8.08 9.09
C VAL A 132 -14.00 -7.86 8.21
N PHE A 133 -14.12 -6.66 7.67
CA PHE A 133 -15.07 -6.32 6.61
C PHE A 133 -14.27 -5.77 5.42
N SER A 134 -14.43 -6.35 4.26
CA SER A 134 -13.70 -5.99 3.07
C SER A 134 -14.64 -5.79 1.87
N PRO A 135 -14.30 -4.94 0.91
CA PRO A 135 -15.06 -4.78 -0.32
C PRO A 135 -14.58 -5.72 -1.44
N TYR A 136 -13.73 -6.69 -1.12
CA TYR A 136 -13.04 -7.49 -2.12
C TYR A 136 -13.88 -8.67 -2.61
N GLN A 137 -13.44 -9.29 -3.70
CA GLN A 137 -13.94 -10.57 -4.18
C GLN A 137 -13.57 -11.70 -3.18
N PRO A 138 -14.33 -12.82 -3.16
CA PRO A 138 -14.11 -13.91 -2.21
C PRO A 138 -12.67 -14.44 -2.19
N VAL A 139 -11.99 -14.49 -3.33
CA VAL A 139 -10.59 -14.92 -3.40
C VAL A 139 -9.67 -14.03 -2.56
N ALA A 140 -9.90 -12.74 -2.56
CA ALA A 140 -9.09 -11.80 -1.79
C ALA A 140 -9.48 -11.78 -0.30
N ASP A 141 -10.73 -12.06 0.05
CA ASP A 141 -11.16 -12.21 1.45
C ASP A 141 -10.42 -13.36 2.14
N VAL A 142 -10.17 -14.45 1.41
CA VAL A 142 -9.37 -15.58 1.92
C VAL A 142 -7.94 -15.13 2.24
N GLU A 143 -7.32 -14.35 1.38
CA GLU A 143 -5.97 -13.80 1.60
C GLU A 143 -5.92 -12.87 2.82
N VAL A 144 -6.90 -11.98 2.95
CA VAL A 144 -6.99 -11.07 4.11
C VAL A 144 -7.16 -11.85 5.41
N GLY A 145 -8.07 -12.84 5.43
CA GLY A 145 -8.31 -13.71 6.59
C GLY A 145 -7.06 -14.52 6.96
N GLY A 146 -6.39 -15.08 5.97
CA GLY A 146 -5.12 -15.81 6.12
C GLY A 146 -4.04 -14.96 6.76
N TYR A 147 -3.82 -13.75 6.20
CA TYR A 147 -2.82 -12.80 6.70
C TYR A 147 -3.00 -12.46 8.18
N PHE A 148 -4.22 -12.10 8.60
CA PHE A 148 -4.48 -11.76 10.00
C PHE A 148 -4.42 -12.96 10.93
N THR A 149 -4.79 -14.15 10.46
CA THR A 149 -4.63 -15.39 11.22
C THR A 149 -3.16 -15.72 11.45
N GLU A 150 -2.31 -15.62 10.41
CA GLU A 150 -0.85 -15.78 10.53
C GLU A 150 -0.23 -14.74 11.47
N ALA A 151 -0.78 -13.53 11.49
CA ALA A 151 -0.36 -12.45 12.39
C ALA A 151 -0.83 -12.63 13.85
N GLY A 152 -1.66 -13.65 14.16
CA GLY A 152 -2.09 -14.01 15.51
C GLY A 152 -3.37 -13.31 15.99
N PHE A 153 -4.24 -12.91 15.06
CA PHE A 153 -5.55 -12.29 15.35
C PHE A 153 -6.73 -13.23 15.13
#